data_18672b2cf9976f76892eab292ba7f74f
#
_entry.id   18672b2cf9976f76892eab292ba7f74f
#
_cell.length_a   1.000
_cell.length_b   1.000
_cell.length_c   1.000
_cell.angle_alpha   90.00
_cell.angle_beta   90.00
_cell.angle_gamma   90.00
#
_symmetry.space_group_name_H-M   'P 1'
#
loop_
_entity.id
_entity.type
_entity.pdbx_description
1 polymer ?
#
loop_
_entity_poly.entity_id
_entity_poly.type
_entity_poly.pdbx_seq_one_letter_code
_entity_poly.pdbx_strand_id
1 'polypeptide(L)'
;WVPGTSAHSWQAVAAGGTDIGNKGMVNAVKTLAFTMHDLFTQPALIKAAQEEFLRRRGPNYIYEPLVGDRDPPLDYRASVVGGSGN
;
A
#
# COMPACT_ATOMS: atom_id res chain seq x y z
N TRP A 1 1.40 14.50 -3.90
CA TRP A 1 0.02 14.91 -3.60
C TRP A 1 -0.06 16.41 -3.38
N VAL A 2 -1.18 17.01 -3.71
CA VAL A 2 -1.46 18.40 -3.40
C VAL A 2 -2.08 18.47 -2.00
N PRO A 3 -1.55 19.28 -1.07
CA PRO A 3 -2.12 19.41 0.27
C PRO A 3 -3.61 19.79 0.23
N GLY A 4 -4.40 19.20 1.12
CA GLY A 4 -5.84 19.44 1.19
C GLY A 4 -6.68 18.66 0.17
N THR A 5 -6.06 17.82 -0.66
CA THR A 5 -6.78 16.98 -1.63
C THR A 5 -7.10 15.62 -0.99
N SER A 6 -8.39 15.26 -0.96
CA SER A 6 -8.84 13.96 -0.45
C SER A 6 -8.37 12.84 -1.38
N ALA A 7 -7.85 11.76 -0.79
CA ALA A 7 -7.54 10.54 -1.54
C ALA A 7 -8.83 9.95 -2.14
N HIS A 8 -8.71 9.23 -3.26
CA HIS A 8 -9.84 8.59 -3.95
C HIS A 8 -10.94 9.57 -4.41
N SER A 9 -10.54 10.78 -4.82
CA SER A 9 -11.44 11.80 -5.33
C SER A 9 -11.07 12.22 -6.75
N TRP A 10 -12.02 12.85 -7.49
CA TRP A 10 -11.71 13.39 -8.80
C TRP A 10 -10.67 14.52 -8.73
N GLN A 11 -10.62 15.26 -7.61
CA GLN A 11 -9.61 16.28 -7.34
C GLN A 11 -8.21 15.67 -7.24
N ALA A 12 -8.08 14.48 -6.63
CA ALA A 12 -6.80 13.76 -6.57
C ALA A 12 -6.32 13.36 -7.97
N VAL A 13 -7.25 12.90 -8.83
CA VAL A 13 -6.95 12.58 -10.23
C VAL A 13 -6.49 13.82 -11.01
N ALA A 14 -7.24 14.91 -10.90
CA ALA A 14 -6.88 16.18 -11.55
C ALA A 14 -5.53 16.72 -11.06
N ALA A 15 -5.29 16.69 -9.75
CA ALA A 15 -4.02 17.12 -9.14
C ALA A 15 -2.82 16.27 -9.61
N GLY A 16 -3.03 14.97 -9.86
CA GLY A 16 -2.00 14.08 -10.39
C GLY A 16 -1.44 14.48 -11.76
N GLY A 17 -2.27 15.13 -12.60
CA GLY A 17 -1.87 15.63 -13.91
C GLY A 17 -1.25 17.03 -13.92
N THR A 18 -1.08 17.65 -12.77
CA THR A 18 -0.50 19.00 -12.64
C THR A 18 1.03 18.96 -12.49
N ASP A 19 1.68 20.14 -12.65
CA ASP A 19 3.11 20.28 -12.40
C ASP A 19 3.50 19.91 -10.97
N ILE A 20 2.64 20.18 -9.99
CA ILE A 20 2.87 19.79 -8.59
C ILE A 20 2.83 18.27 -8.46
N GLY A 21 1.86 17.62 -9.11
CA GLY A 21 1.77 16.16 -9.17
C GLY A 21 3.01 15.54 -9.81
N ASN A 22 3.45 16.08 -10.94
CA ASN A 22 4.67 15.64 -11.65
C ASN A 22 5.92 15.80 -10.78
N LYS A 23 6.09 16.95 -10.11
CA LYS A 23 7.21 17.16 -9.17
C LYS A 23 7.16 16.18 -8.00
N GLY A 24 5.98 15.92 -7.47
CA GLY A 24 5.77 14.91 -6.41
C GLY A 24 6.18 13.51 -6.87
N MET A 25 5.77 13.12 -8.07
CA MET A 25 6.15 11.84 -8.68
C MET A 25 7.68 11.72 -8.85
N VAL A 26 8.34 12.75 -9.40
CA VAL A 26 9.81 12.75 -9.55
C VAL A 26 10.51 12.64 -8.19
N ASN A 27 10.00 13.33 -7.16
CA ASN A 27 10.56 13.22 -5.81
C ASN A 27 10.38 11.80 -5.24
N ALA A 28 9.23 11.18 -5.44
CA ALA A 28 8.99 9.80 -5.03
C ALA A 28 9.93 8.82 -5.75
N VAL A 29 10.12 8.98 -7.06
CA VAL A 29 11.07 8.16 -7.84
C VAL A 29 12.49 8.27 -7.29
N LYS A 30 12.97 9.49 -7.01
CA LYS A 30 14.29 9.70 -6.41
C LYS A 30 14.41 9.02 -5.04
N THR A 31 13.40 9.18 -4.19
CA THR A 31 13.38 8.56 -2.85
C THR A 31 13.46 7.04 -2.96
N LEU A 32 12.64 6.42 -3.82
CA LEU A 32 12.68 4.98 -4.04
C LEU A 32 14.02 4.51 -4.60
N ALA A 33 14.56 5.21 -5.59
CA ALA A 33 15.84 4.86 -6.20
C ALA A 33 16.99 4.92 -5.18
N PHE A 34 17.06 5.96 -4.36
CA PHE A 34 18.06 6.06 -3.29
C PHE A 34 17.86 5.01 -2.21
N THR A 35 16.62 4.73 -1.82
CA THR A 35 16.33 3.64 -0.86
C THR A 35 16.81 2.29 -1.42
N MET A 36 16.52 1.99 -2.68
CA MET A 36 17.00 0.77 -3.32
C MET A 36 18.54 0.72 -3.36
N HIS A 37 19.19 1.81 -3.76
CA HIS A 37 20.66 1.90 -3.75
C HIS A 37 21.21 1.61 -2.36
N ASP A 38 20.68 2.22 -1.31
CA ASP A 38 21.16 2.02 0.05
C ASP A 38 20.96 0.57 0.52
N LEU A 39 19.80 -0.03 0.22
CA LEU A 39 19.54 -1.43 0.59
C LEU A 39 20.48 -2.41 -0.15
N PHE A 40 20.82 -2.13 -1.41
CA PHE A 40 21.76 -2.98 -2.17
C PHE A 40 23.22 -2.79 -1.75
N THR A 41 23.60 -1.59 -1.36
CA THR A 41 25.00 -1.27 -1.01
C THR A 41 25.31 -1.39 0.47
N GLN A 42 24.29 -1.41 1.33
CA GLN A 42 24.44 -1.41 2.79
C GLN A 42 23.65 -2.58 3.43
N PRO A 43 24.17 -3.82 3.39
CA PRO A 43 23.46 -4.98 3.97
C PRO A 43 23.12 -4.84 5.44
N ALA A 44 23.85 -3.98 6.18
CA ALA A 44 23.56 -3.69 7.57
C ALA A 44 22.19 -3.06 7.79
N LEU A 45 21.67 -2.29 6.81
CA LEU A 45 20.33 -1.71 6.90
C LEU A 45 19.24 -2.78 6.87
N ILE A 46 19.39 -3.77 5.99
CA ILE A 46 18.45 -4.91 5.91
C ILE A 46 18.46 -5.70 7.22
N LYS A 47 19.65 -5.96 7.75
CA LYS A 47 19.81 -6.67 9.02
C LYS A 47 19.14 -5.91 10.17
N ALA A 48 19.39 -4.61 10.29
CA ALA A 48 18.79 -3.76 11.33
C ALA A 48 17.26 -3.71 11.23
N ALA A 49 16.72 -3.60 10.00
CA ALA A 49 15.28 -3.62 9.77
C ALA A 49 14.66 -4.97 10.17
N GLN A 50 15.32 -6.08 9.87
CA GLN A 50 14.88 -7.41 10.26
C GLN A 50 14.91 -7.61 11.79
N GLU A 51 15.96 -7.15 12.46
CA GLU A 51 16.08 -7.21 13.92
C GLU A 51 14.97 -6.39 14.58
N GLU A 52 14.70 -5.19 14.08
CA GLU A 52 13.61 -4.35 14.58
C GLU A 52 12.24 -5.00 14.36
N PHE A 53 12.01 -5.58 13.18
CA PHE A 53 10.78 -6.31 12.87
C PHE A 53 10.56 -7.47 13.85
N LEU A 54 11.57 -8.30 14.08
CA LEU A 54 11.47 -9.43 15.01
C LEU A 54 11.23 -8.97 16.45
N ARG A 55 11.88 -7.90 16.88
CA ARG A 55 11.69 -7.29 18.18
C ARG A 55 10.25 -6.77 18.38
N ARG A 56 9.72 -6.06 17.38
CA ARG A 56 8.34 -5.50 17.42
C ARG A 56 7.29 -6.59 17.33
N ARG A 57 7.52 -7.58 16.50
CA ARG A 57 6.60 -8.71 16.34
C ARG A 57 6.50 -9.55 17.62
N GLY A 58 7.61 -9.68 18.33
CA GLY A 58 7.72 -10.54 19.53
C GLY A 58 7.96 -12.02 19.18
N PRO A 59 8.52 -12.79 20.14
CA PRO A 59 8.93 -14.18 19.91
C PRO A 59 7.75 -15.16 19.78
N ASN A 60 6.61 -14.83 20.37
CA ASN A 60 5.43 -15.70 20.43
C ASN A 60 4.34 -15.30 19.44
N TYR A 61 4.67 -14.48 18.44
CA TYR A 61 3.68 -14.07 17.45
C TYR A 61 3.27 -15.23 16.56
N ILE A 62 1.98 -15.52 16.53
CA ILE A 62 1.35 -16.45 15.59
C ILE A 62 0.43 -15.63 14.69
N TYR A 63 0.63 -15.75 13.38
CA TYR A 63 -0.27 -15.11 12.43
C TYR A 63 -1.58 -15.89 12.36
N GLU A 64 -2.68 -15.22 12.63
CA GLU A 64 -4.03 -15.75 12.46
C GLU A 64 -4.75 -14.88 11.41
N PRO A 65 -5.15 -15.47 10.27
CA PRO A 65 -5.86 -14.73 9.23
C PRO A 65 -7.24 -14.29 9.71
N LEU A 66 -7.55 -13.01 9.62
CA LEU A 66 -8.86 -12.48 10.03
C LEU A 66 -10.02 -13.01 9.17
N VAL A 67 -9.74 -13.47 7.97
CA VAL A 67 -10.75 -14.02 7.05
C VAL A 67 -10.96 -15.53 7.20
N GLY A 68 -10.10 -16.24 7.94
CA GLY A 68 -10.13 -17.70 8.07
C GLY A 68 -9.87 -18.43 6.76
N ASP A 69 -10.34 -19.68 6.67
CA ASP A 69 -10.13 -20.56 5.50
C ASP A 69 -11.27 -20.48 4.48
N ARG A 70 -11.97 -19.35 4.41
CA ARG A 70 -13.04 -19.17 3.44
C ARG A 70 -12.48 -18.87 2.05
N ASP A 71 -13.15 -19.36 1.01
CA ASP A 71 -12.82 -19.03 -0.37
C ASP A 71 -13.03 -17.54 -0.66
N PRO A 72 -12.25 -16.96 -1.59
CA PRO A 72 -12.46 -15.60 -2.06
C PRO A 72 -13.89 -15.44 -2.63
N PRO A 73 -14.64 -14.38 -2.26
CA PRO A 73 -15.99 -14.14 -2.76
C PRO A 73 -15.94 -13.58 -4.20
N LEU A 74 -15.65 -14.45 -5.17
CA LEU A 74 -15.50 -14.07 -6.59
C LEU A 74 -16.83 -13.72 -7.26
N ASP A 75 -17.94 -14.14 -6.65
CA ASP A 75 -19.31 -13.94 -7.13
C ASP A 75 -20.08 -12.85 -6.39
N TYR A 76 -19.41 -12.03 -5.57
CA TYR A 76 -20.06 -11.04 -4.72
C TYR A 76 -20.94 -10.02 -5.46
N ARG A 77 -20.75 -9.87 -6.79
CA ARG A 77 -21.59 -9.02 -7.65
C ARG A 77 -22.76 -9.76 -8.27
N ALA A 78 -22.72 -11.08 -8.35
CA ALA A 78 -23.75 -11.87 -8.98
C ALA A 78 -25.07 -11.89 -8.17
N SER A 79 -24.96 -11.78 -6.84
CA SER A 79 -26.11 -11.77 -5.93
C SER A 79 -26.90 -10.45 -5.87
N VAL A 80 -26.39 -9.37 -6.48
CA VAL A 80 -27.02 -8.03 -6.46
C VAL A 80 -27.98 -7.84 -7.65
N VAL A 81 -27.87 -8.64 -8.70
CA VAL A 81 -28.66 -8.50 -9.95
C VAL A 81 -30.01 -9.25 -9.88
N GLY A 82 -30.23 -10.11 -8.88
CA GLY A 82 -31.42 -10.93 -8.74
C GLY A 82 -32.53 -10.43 -7.79
N GLY A 83 -32.39 -9.23 -7.21
CA GLY A 83 -33.27 -8.71 -6.17
C GLY A 83 -34.24 -7.60 -6.58
N SER A 84 -34.84 -7.66 -7.79
CA SER A 84 -35.98 -6.79 -8.14
C SER A 84 -37.07 -7.59 -8.84
N GLY A 85 -37.94 -8.20 -8.03
CA GLY A 85 -39.10 -8.91 -8.52
C GLY A 85 -39.93 -9.51 -7.39
N ASN A 86 -40.63 -8.66 -6.66
CA ASN A 86 -42.06 -8.79 -6.23
C ASN A 86 -42.41 -7.63 -5.31
#